data_11076b01d6144b6cb5c61f43687552d7
#
_entry.id   11076b01d6144b6cb5c61f43687552d7
#
_cell.length_a   1.000
_cell.length_b   1.000
_cell.length_c   1.000
_cell.angle_alpha   90.00
_cell.angle_beta   90.00
_cell.angle_gamma   90.00
#
_symmetry.space_group_name_H-M   'P 1'
#
loop_
_entity.id
_entity.type
_entity.pdbx_description
1 polymer ?
#
loop_
_entity_poly.entity_id
_entity_poly.type
_entity_poly.pdbx_seq_one_letter_code
_entity_poly.pdbx_strand_id
1 'polypeptide(L)'
;DIKIEHITSIIDSMEPVEGAIEFLQGLESKWPTLILSDTFSQFAKPMMSKLGNPTLFCHTLDIDDTGRIEGWNIRCEDHKRKTVEALTKLNFKVIASGDSYNDTSMLSSANAGILFKPPDNVIEEFPQFPVVNDFEGLMSAIESSASDMGEL
;
A
#
# COMPACT_ATOMS: atom_id res chain seq x y z
N ASP A 1 -3.98 -30.34 -2.25
CA ASP A 1 -4.73 -29.25 -2.91
C ASP A 1 -5.03 -28.15 -1.89
N ILE A 2 -4.47 -26.97 -2.11
CA ILE A 2 -4.71 -25.81 -1.23
C ILE A 2 -5.97 -25.10 -1.75
N LYS A 3 -6.98 -25.02 -0.89
CA LYS A 3 -8.19 -24.25 -1.16
C LYS A 3 -8.05 -22.84 -0.59
N ILE A 4 -8.68 -21.88 -1.26
CA ILE A 4 -8.70 -20.48 -0.86
C ILE A 4 -9.19 -20.29 0.59
N GLU A 5 -10.17 -21.07 1.03
CA GLU A 5 -10.73 -21.02 2.38
C GLU A 5 -9.69 -21.23 3.49
N HIS A 6 -8.70 -22.12 3.25
CA HIS A 6 -7.64 -22.38 4.23
C HIS A 6 -6.76 -21.14 4.46
N ILE A 7 -6.45 -20.41 3.39
CA ILE A 7 -5.60 -19.21 3.45
C ILE A 7 -6.40 -18.05 4.01
N THR A 8 -7.62 -17.83 3.52
CA THR A 8 -8.46 -16.72 3.97
C THR A 8 -8.88 -16.85 5.44
N SER A 9 -9.08 -18.08 5.95
CA SER A 9 -9.36 -18.28 7.37
C SER A 9 -8.19 -17.91 8.29
N ILE A 10 -6.96 -18.15 7.83
CA ILE A 10 -5.76 -17.73 8.56
C ILE A 10 -5.68 -16.20 8.58
N ILE A 11 -5.85 -15.55 7.43
CA ILE A 11 -5.81 -14.09 7.31
C ILE A 11 -6.94 -13.44 8.12
N ASP A 12 -8.12 -14.04 8.14
CA ASP A 12 -9.26 -13.56 8.92
C ASP A 12 -8.99 -13.58 10.43
N SER A 13 -8.15 -14.49 10.90
CA SER A 13 -7.70 -14.53 12.30
C SER A 13 -6.65 -13.48 12.66
N MET A 14 -6.04 -12.80 11.67
CA MET A 14 -5.05 -11.76 11.89
C MET A 14 -5.74 -10.42 12.20
N GLU A 15 -5.10 -9.63 13.05
CA GLU A 15 -5.55 -8.27 13.33
C GLU A 15 -4.68 -7.24 12.57
N PRO A 16 -5.24 -6.08 12.21
CA PRO A 16 -4.45 -4.96 11.71
C PRO A 16 -3.36 -4.57 12.71
N VAL A 17 -2.25 -4.06 12.21
CA VAL A 17 -1.19 -3.49 13.06
C VAL A 17 -1.79 -2.39 13.93
N GLU A 18 -1.36 -2.32 15.19
CA GLU A 18 -1.82 -1.32 16.17
C GLU A 18 -1.69 0.10 15.58
N GLY A 19 -2.77 0.86 15.65
CA GLY A 19 -2.85 2.23 15.11
C GLY A 19 -3.12 2.34 13.63
N ALA A 20 -3.15 1.22 12.88
CA ALA A 20 -3.35 1.25 11.42
C ALA A 20 -4.74 1.74 11.02
N ILE A 21 -5.77 1.33 11.76
CA ILE A 21 -7.16 1.73 11.47
C ILE A 21 -7.31 3.24 11.65
N GLU A 22 -6.87 3.77 12.78
CA GLU A 22 -6.95 5.20 13.13
C GLU A 22 -6.13 6.04 12.15
N PHE A 23 -4.93 5.59 11.82
CA PHE A 23 -4.08 6.25 10.84
C PHE A 23 -4.77 6.35 9.47
N LEU A 24 -5.29 5.22 8.97
CA LEU A 24 -5.93 5.16 7.65
C LEU A 24 -7.19 6.04 7.59
N GLN A 25 -8.03 5.99 8.64
CA GLN A 25 -9.20 6.86 8.75
C GLN A 25 -8.82 8.35 8.77
N GLY A 26 -7.78 8.70 9.53
CA GLY A 26 -7.25 10.06 9.58
C GLY A 26 -6.73 10.53 8.23
N LEU A 27 -6.04 9.66 7.50
CA LEU A 27 -5.52 9.95 6.17
C LEU A 27 -6.64 10.14 5.15
N GLU A 28 -7.61 9.22 5.11
CA GLU A 28 -8.76 9.27 4.20
C GLU A 28 -9.68 10.46 4.46
N SER A 29 -9.71 10.98 5.70
CA SER A 29 -10.46 12.19 6.02
C SER A 29 -9.88 13.47 5.41
N LYS A 30 -8.60 13.43 5.02
CA LYS A 30 -7.88 14.59 4.48
C LYS A 30 -7.62 14.48 2.98
N TRP A 31 -7.29 13.29 2.50
CA TRP A 31 -6.89 13.08 1.10
C TRP A 31 -7.46 11.79 0.51
N PRO A 32 -7.69 11.75 -0.81
CA PRO A 32 -7.90 10.49 -1.51
C PRO A 32 -6.72 9.55 -1.25
N THR A 33 -7.02 8.33 -0.82
CA THR A 33 -6.01 7.35 -0.38
C THR A 33 -6.14 6.07 -1.16
N LEU A 34 -5.01 5.54 -1.64
CA LEU A 34 -4.92 4.27 -2.35
C LEU A 34 -3.93 3.35 -1.64
N ILE A 35 -4.31 2.10 -1.44
CA ILE A 35 -3.39 1.03 -1.08
C ILE A 35 -2.97 0.32 -2.36
N LEU A 36 -1.66 0.28 -2.61
CA LEU A 36 -1.06 -0.43 -3.74
C LEU A 36 -0.29 -1.64 -3.20
N SER A 37 -0.68 -2.84 -3.59
CA SER A 37 -0.11 -4.07 -3.03
C SER A 37 0.10 -5.14 -4.09
N ASP A 38 1.15 -5.92 -3.94
CA ASP A 38 1.43 -7.11 -4.78
C ASP A 38 0.66 -8.35 -4.31
N THR A 39 -0.24 -8.20 -3.35
CA THR A 39 -1.14 -9.27 -2.90
C THR A 39 -2.25 -9.55 -3.91
N PHE A 40 -3.10 -10.51 -3.60
CA PHE A 40 -4.29 -10.86 -4.36
C PHE A 40 -5.56 -10.44 -3.62
N SER A 41 -6.57 -9.97 -4.36
CA SER A 41 -7.81 -9.44 -3.78
C SER A 41 -8.50 -10.43 -2.84
N GLN A 42 -8.46 -11.72 -3.17
CA GLN A 42 -9.05 -12.78 -2.36
C GLN A 42 -8.35 -12.94 -1.00
N PHE A 43 -7.02 -12.77 -0.96
CA PHE A 43 -6.26 -12.80 0.29
C PHE A 43 -6.43 -11.52 1.10
N ALA A 44 -6.51 -10.38 0.43
CA ALA A 44 -6.61 -9.09 1.10
C ALA A 44 -7.98 -8.82 1.71
N LYS A 45 -9.05 -9.41 1.17
CA LYS A 45 -10.44 -9.12 1.53
C LYS A 45 -10.74 -9.16 3.05
N PRO A 46 -10.33 -10.17 3.82
CA PRO A 46 -10.59 -10.18 5.27
C PRO A 46 -9.94 -8.99 5.99
N MET A 47 -8.69 -8.69 5.66
CA MET A 47 -7.96 -7.57 6.26
C MET A 47 -8.53 -6.22 5.84
N MET A 48 -8.87 -6.05 4.56
CA MET A 48 -9.49 -4.82 4.07
C MET A 48 -10.84 -4.56 4.73
N SER A 49 -11.63 -5.60 5.01
CA SER A 49 -12.88 -5.47 5.75
C SER A 49 -12.65 -4.88 7.15
N LYS A 50 -11.61 -5.32 7.86
CA LYS A 50 -11.22 -4.78 9.18
C LYS A 50 -10.72 -3.34 9.12
N LEU A 51 -10.12 -2.94 8.01
CA LEU A 51 -9.62 -1.58 7.77
C LEU A 51 -10.69 -0.60 7.25
N GLY A 52 -11.95 -1.02 7.13
CA GLY A 52 -13.04 -0.18 6.63
C GLY A 52 -13.18 -0.16 5.10
N ASN A 53 -12.66 -1.17 4.42
CA ASN A 53 -12.68 -1.34 2.97
C ASN A 53 -12.04 -0.17 2.19
N PRO A 54 -10.79 0.19 2.48
CA PRO A 54 -10.08 1.22 1.74
C PRO A 54 -9.94 0.81 0.26
N THR A 55 -9.70 1.79 -0.60
CA THR A 55 -9.41 1.52 -2.01
C THR A 55 -8.10 0.75 -2.16
N LEU A 56 -8.17 -0.44 -2.72
CA LEU A 56 -7.05 -1.35 -2.91
C LEU A 56 -6.85 -1.66 -4.40
N PHE A 57 -5.65 -1.43 -4.91
CA PHE A 57 -5.21 -1.92 -6.21
C PHE A 57 -4.20 -3.06 -5.98
N CYS A 58 -4.57 -4.23 -6.42
CA CYS A 58 -3.76 -5.45 -6.29
C CYS A 58 -4.06 -6.42 -7.45
N HIS A 59 -3.59 -7.64 -7.33
CA HIS A 59 -3.79 -8.70 -8.31
C HIS A 59 -5.00 -9.57 -7.97
N THR A 60 -5.31 -10.55 -8.80
CA THR A 60 -6.43 -11.49 -8.59
C THR A 60 -5.98 -12.93 -8.80
N LEU A 61 -6.63 -13.87 -8.09
CA LEU A 61 -6.46 -15.31 -8.30
C LEU A 61 -7.58 -15.84 -9.21
N ASP A 62 -7.25 -16.85 -9.99
CA ASP A 62 -8.24 -17.70 -10.65
C ASP A 62 -8.59 -18.85 -9.70
N ILE A 63 -9.86 -18.98 -9.39
CA ILE A 63 -10.39 -19.96 -8.43
C ILE A 63 -11.54 -20.71 -9.07
N ASP A 64 -11.49 -22.03 -9.03
CA ASP A 64 -12.56 -22.87 -9.55
C ASP A 64 -13.78 -22.90 -8.60
N ASP A 65 -14.88 -23.52 -9.07
CA ASP A 65 -16.13 -23.62 -8.33
C ASP A 65 -16.00 -24.42 -7.01
N THR A 66 -14.89 -25.14 -6.82
CA THR A 66 -14.59 -25.89 -5.58
C THR A 66 -13.73 -25.13 -4.59
N GLY A 67 -13.32 -23.88 -4.93
CA GLY A 67 -12.43 -23.06 -4.13
C GLY A 67 -10.95 -23.38 -4.29
N ARG A 68 -10.56 -24.15 -5.32
CA ARG A 68 -9.15 -24.46 -5.62
C ARG A 68 -8.54 -23.33 -6.42
N ILE A 69 -7.30 -22.97 -6.07
CA ILE A 69 -6.53 -21.97 -6.82
C ILE A 69 -5.96 -22.64 -8.07
N GLU A 70 -6.36 -22.17 -9.25
CA GLU A 70 -5.89 -22.67 -10.55
C GLU A 70 -4.80 -21.78 -11.17
N GLY A 71 -4.76 -20.50 -10.80
CA GLY A 71 -3.82 -19.56 -11.36
C GLY A 71 -3.90 -18.18 -10.70
N TRP A 72 -3.22 -17.24 -11.32
CA TRP A 72 -3.21 -15.85 -10.87
C TRP A 72 -3.14 -14.89 -12.06
N ASN A 73 -3.75 -13.72 -11.87
CA ASN A 73 -3.72 -12.63 -12.85
C ASN A 73 -2.98 -11.43 -12.25
N ILE A 74 -1.82 -11.14 -12.77
CA ILE A 74 -1.07 -9.93 -12.45
C ILE A 74 -1.68 -8.77 -13.24
N ARG A 75 -2.15 -7.72 -12.55
CA ARG A 75 -2.81 -6.57 -13.18
C ARG A 75 -1.92 -5.92 -14.23
N CYS A 76 -0.70 -5.59 -13.87
CA CYS A 76 0.38 -5.25 -14.77
C CYS A 76 1.71 -5.34 -14.00
N GLU A 77 2.79 -5.55 -14.74
CA GLU A 77 4.12 -5.53 -14.16
C GLU A 77 4.45 -4.13 -13.62
N ASP A 78 5.08 -4.07 -12.44
CA ASP A 78 5.45 -2.81 -11.75
C ASP A 78 4.26 -1.86 -11.56
N HIS A 79 3.11 -2.44 -11.16
CA HIS A 79 1.84 -1.70 -11.12
C HIS A 79 1.85 -0.55 -10.10
N LYS A 80 2.63 -0.65 -9.02
CA LYS A 80 2.74 0.42 -8.01
C LYS A 80 3.33 1.68 -8.63
N ARG A 81 4.49 1.58 -9.30
CA ARG A 81 5.11 2.70 -10.01
C ARG A 81 4.21 3.23 -11.12
N LYS A 82 3.66 2.34 -11.96
CA LYS A 82 2.79 2.74 -13.08
C LYS A 82 1.52 3.45 -12.61
N THR A 83 0.97 3.07 -11.48
CA THR A 83 -0.18 3.78 -10.88
C THR A 83 0.20 5.21 -10.50
N VAL A 84 1.33 5.39 -9.81
CA VAL A 84 1.84 6.72 -9.46
C VAL A 84 2.11 7.57 -10.71
N GLU A 85 2.78 7.01 -11.71
CA GLU A 85 3.04 7.71 -12.98
C GLU A 85 1.74 8.12 -13.70
N ALA A 86 0.72 7.26 -13.68
CA ALA A 86 -0.57 7.59 -14.29
C ALA A 86 -1.26 8.75 -13.56
N LEU A 87 -1.24 8.76 -12.24
CA LEU A 87 -1.81 9.84 -11.44
C LEU A 87 -1.06 11.17 -11.64
N THR A 88 0.26 11.14 -11.68
CA THR A 88 1.07 12.34 -11.93
C THR A 88 0.87 12.89 -13.34
N LYS A 89 0.68 12.03 -14.34
CA LYS A 89 0.30 12.45 -15.70
C LYS A 89 -1.09 13.10 -15.77
N LEU A 90 -1.98 12.77 -14.85
CA LEU A 90 -3.28 13.42 -14.65
C LEU A 90 -3.18 14.70 -13.79
N ASN A 91 -1.97 15.16 -13.49
CA ASN A 91 -1.67 16.34 -12.67
C ASN A 91 -2.06 16.20 -11.18
N PHE A 92 -2.24 14.98 -10.68
CA PHE A 92 -2.32 14.77 -9.24
C PHE A 92 -0.93 14.92 -8.61
N LYS A 93 -0.89 15.50 -7.42
CA LYS A 93 0.28 15.43 -6.54
C LYS A 93 0.19 14.15 -5.74
N VAL A 94 1.23 13.33 -5.82
CA VAL A 94 1.25 12.01 -5.19
C VAL A 94 2.34 11.95 -4.13
N ILE A 95 1.93 11.58 -2.91
CA ILE A 95 2.82 11.20 -1.82
C ILE A 95 2.72 9.69 -1.69
N ALA A 96 3.84 8.99 -1.76
CA ALA A 96 3.89 7.54 -1.63
C ALA A 96 4.69 7.13 -0.40
N SER A 97 4.24 6.08 0.28
CA SER A 97 4.95 5.46 1.39
C SER A 97 5.06 3.96 1.19
N GLY A 98 6.16 3.38 1.62
CA GLY A 98 6.41 1.95 1.56
C GLY A 98 7.55 1.54 2.49
N ASP A 99 7.74 0.23 2.68
CA ASP A 99 8.68 -0.32 3.65
C ASP A 99 9.80 -1.16 3.02
N SER A 100 9.68 -1.51 1.75
CA SER A 100 10.54 -2.50 1.13
C SER A 100 11.25 -1.98 -0.12
N TYR A 101 12.28 -2.74 -0.52
CA TYR A 101 12.98 -2.50 -1.78
C TYR A 101 12.03 -2.44 -2.99
N ASN A 102 10.98 -3.29 -2.98
CA ASN A 102 9.98 -3.33 -4.05
C ASN A 102 9.15 -2.04 -4.17
N ASP A 103 9.14 -1.19 -3.15
CA ASP A 103 8.41 0.07 -3.16
C ASP A 103 9.23 1.24 -3.69
N THR A 104 10.56 1.09 -3.78
CA THR A 104 11.47 2.20 -4.07
C THR A 104 11.24 2.84 -5.43
N SER A 105 10.86 2.07 -6.45
CA SER A 105 10.50 2.61 -7.78
C SER A 105 9.22 3.45 -7.72
N MET A 106 8.23 3.04 -6.94
CA MET A 106 7.01 3.81 -6.67
C MET A 106 7.35 5.11 -5.93
N LEU A 107 8.15 5.04 -4.86
CA LEU A 107 8.57 6.21 -4.07
C LEU A 107 9.31 7.22 -4.94
N SER A 108 10.19 6.75 -5.81
CA SER A 108 10.98 7.59 -6.73
C SER A 108 10.11 8.29 -7.78
N SER A 109 9.01 7.70 -8.17
CA SER A 109 8.08 8.26 -9.17
C SER A 109 7.06 9.22 -8.59
N ALA A 110 6.89 9.24 -7.27
CA ALA A 110 5.98 10.14 -6.56
C ALA A 110 6.57 11.55 -6.42
N ASN A 111 5.72 12.54 -6.15
CA ASN A 111 6.17 13.90 -5.82
C ASN A 111 6.91 13.93 -4.47
N ALA A 112 6.52 13.07 -3.54
CA ALA A 112 7.26 12.80 -2.30
C ALA A 112 7.19 11.30 -1.98
N GLY A 113 8.32 10.70 -1.62
CA GLY A 113 8.44 9.33 -1.16
C GLY A 113 8.88 9.28 0.30
N ILE A 114 8.28 8.39 1.10
CA ILE A 114 8.56 8.23 2.52
C ILE A 114 8.77 6.76 2.82
N LEU A 115 9.86 6.40 3.48
CA LEU A 115 10.10 5.05 3.97
C LEU A 115 9.48 4.88 5.37
N PHE A 116 8.63 3.87 5.51
CA PHE A 116 7.97 3.51 6.77
C PHE A 116 8.52 2.20 7.30
N LYS A 117 9.24 2.24 8.44
CA LYS A 117 9.90 1.07 9.05
C LYS A 117 10.70 0.21 8.06
N PRO A 118 11.54 0.80 7.22
CA PRO A 118 12.31 0.04 6.25
C PRO A 118 13.43 -0.76 6.93
N PRO A 119 13.93 -1.84 6.31
CA PRO A 119 15.15 -2.49 6.73
C PRO A 119 16.38 -1.61 6.44
N ASP A 120 17.47 -1.84 7.19
CA ASP A 120 18.69 -0.99 7.14
C ASP A 120 19.30 -0.89 5.74
N ASN A 121 19.33 -1.99 4.99
CA ASN A 121 19.85 -1.99 3.62
C ASN A 121 19.09 -1.06 2.67
N VAL A 122 17.78 -0.88 2.87
CA VAL A 122 16.98 0.06 2.07
C VAL A 122 17.31 1.50 2.44
N ILE A 123 17.53 1.79 3.73
CA ILE A 123 17.96 3.12 4.20
C ILE A 123 19.30 3.50 3.60
N GLU A 124 20.26 2.58 3.61
CA GLU A 124 21.61 2.81 3.09
C GLU A 124 21.63 3.06 1.59
N GLU A 125 20.82 2.31 0.84
CA GLU A 125 20.78 2.42 -0.63
C GLU A 125 19.94 3.61 -1.13
N PHE A 126 18.94 4.04 -0.35
CA PHE A 126 18.01 5.11 -0.73
C PHE A 126 17.98 6.24 0.31
N PRO A 127 19.12 6.90 0.58
CA PRO A 127 19.24 7.94 1.62
C PRO A 127 18.44 9.22 1.32
N GLN A 128 17.92 9.37 0.10
CA GLN A 128 17.10 10.52 -0.31
C GLN A 128 15.69 10.48 0.28
N PHE A 129 15.21 9.34 0.74
CA PHE A 129 13.88 9.25 1.33
C PHE A 129 13.91 9.44 2.85
N PRO A 130 13.04 10.28 3.41
CA PRO A 130 12.88 10.35 4.86
C PRO A 130 12.38 9.02 5.40
N VAL A 131 12.87 8.65 6.58
CA VAL A 131 12.52 7.42 7.29
C VAL A 131 11.66 7.77 8.50
N VAL A 132 10.53 7.09 8.65
CA VAL A 132 9.65 7.19 9.81
C VAL A 132 9.35 5.80 10.37
N ASN A 133 9.14 5.70 11.70
CA ASN A 133 9.05 4.41 12.38
C ASN A 133 7.73 4.20 13.13
N ASP A 134 6.80 5.14 13.05
CA ASP A 134 5.46 5.05 13.61
C ASP A 134 4.45 5.83 12.77
N PHE A 135 3.16 5.61 13.03
CA PHE A 135 2.09 6.26 12.28
C PHE A 135 1.99 7.77 12.54
N GLU A 136 2.37 8.24 13.72
CA GLU A 136 2.43 9.68 14.03
C GLU A 136 3.49 10.37 13.17
N GLY A 137 4.69 9.79 13.11
CA GLY A 137 5.76 10.27 12.25
C GLY A 137 5.40 10.22 10.76
N LEU A 138 4.70 9.16 10.33
CA LEU A 138 4.24 9.04 8.95
C LEU A 138 3.22 10.12 8.61
N MET A 139 2.22 10.36 9.46
CA MET A 139 1.24 11.44 9.26
C MET A 139 1.90 12.80 9.19
N SER A 140 2.83 13.09 10.11
CA SER A 140 3.57 14.36 10.12
C SER A 140 4.41 14.56 8.85
N ALA A 141 5.05 13.52 8.35
CA ALA A 141 5.83 13.56 7.11
C ALA A 141 4.94 13.79 5.88
N ILE A 142 3.76 13.16 5.84
CA ILE A 142 2.77 13.36 4.77
C ILE A 142 2.25 14.80 4.79
N GLU A 143 1.86 15.31 5.96
CA GLU A 143 1.37 16.69 6.12
C GLU A 143 2.42 17.72 5.71
N SER A 144 3.67 17.52 6.11
CA SER A 144 4.78 18.38 5.72
C SER A 144 5.01 18.37 4.21
N SER A 145 4.98 17.20 3.58
CA SER A 145 5.12 17.05 2.13
C SER A 145 3.95 17.72 1.37
N ALA A 146 2.72 17.55 1.86
CA ALA A 146 1.54 18.18 1.28
C ALA A 146 1.61 19.73 1.39
N SER A 147 2.05 20.23 2.53
CA SER A 147 2.28 21.68 2.74
C SER A 147 3.31 22.24 1.76
N ASP A 148 4.44 21.55 1.59
CA ASP A 148 5.51 21.95 0.66
C ASP A 148 5.04 21.98 -0.80
N MET A 149 4.05 21.18 -1.14
CA MET A 149 3.43 21.14 -2.48
C MET A 149 2.27 22.13 -2.64
N GLY A 150 1.87 22.85 -1.57
CA GLY A 150 0.73 23.76 -1.58
C GLY A 150 -0.65 23.06 -1.62
N GLU A 151 -0.74 21.83 -1.11
CA GLU A 151 -1.92 20.98 -1.14
C GLU A 151 -2.66 20.90 0.21
N LEU A 152 -2.41 21.86 1.11
CA LEU A 152 -3.14 22.02 2.38
C LEU A 152 -4.14 23.14 2.32
#